data_effa99b358831aa700361101bf77bf79
#
_entry.id   effa99b358831aa700361101bf77bf79
#
_cell.length_a   1.000
_cell.length_b   1.000
_cell.length_c   1.000
_cell.angle_alpha   90.00
_cell.angle_beta   90.00
_cell.angle_gamma   90.00
#
_symmetry.space_group_name_H-M   'P 1'
#
loop_
_entity.id
_entity.type
_entity.pdbx_description
1 polymer ?
#
loop_
_entity_poly.entity_id
_entity_poly.type
_entity_poly.pdbx_seq_one_letter_code
_entity_poly.pdbx_strand_id
1 'polypeptide(L)'
;MDVAAGDAVTENTLPAAAELTRTLARRTGAVAALSGAVDVLSDGTQVLFLRNGVATMARITGSGCMLSALTGAFCGASPEAPFGAAAAAMAALGVAGELAEARRLQNGTGSATFRNDLIDAVFNLTETQLTQGVRYEIYQG
;
A
#
# COMPACT_ATOMS: atom_id res chain seq x y z
N MET A 1 -9.50 -7.35 -18.19
CA MET A 1 -8.04 -7.15 -18.17
C MET A 1 -7.56 -7.82 -16.90
N ASP A 2 -7.11 -9.07 -17.05
CA ASP A 2 -6.49 -9.80 -15.94
C ASP A 2 -5.12 -9.18 -15.69
N VAL A 3 -5.00 -8.42 -14.60
CA VAL A 3 -3.70 -8.06 -14.09
C VAL A 3 -3.21 -9.30 -13.35
N ALA A 4 -2.42 -10.12 -14.02
CA ALA A 4 -1.78 -11.25 -13.38
C ALA A 4 -0.92 -10.73 -12.21
N ALA A 5 -0.89 -11.49 -11.12
CA ALA A 5 -0.17 -11.13 -9.88
C ALA A 5 1.36 -10.93 -10.05
N GLY A 6 1.86 -10.83 -11.25
CA GLY A 6 3.24 -10.55 -11.62
C GLY A 6 3.47 -9.27 -12.41
N ASP A 7 2.40 -8.62 -12.90
CA ASP A 7 2.52 -7.34 -13.60
C ASP A 7 2.46 -6.19 -12.60
N ALA A 8 3.46 -6.17 -11.75
CA ALA A 8 3.60 -5.09 -10.77
C ALA A 8 3.60 -3.74 -11.49
N VAL A 9 2.88 -2.76 -10.93
CA VAL A 9 2.99 -1.38 -11.36
C VAL A 9 4.45 -0.96 -11.21
N THR A 10 5.10 -0.74 -12.35
CA THR A 10 6.50 -0.32 -12.45
C THR A 10 6.56 1.14 -12.88
N GLU A 11 7.73 1.76 -12.78
CA GLU A 11 7.92 3.15 -13.22
C GLU A 11 7.42 3.38 -14.66
N ASN A 12 7.62 2.42 -15.56
CA ASN A 12 7.20 2.51 -16.96
C ASN A 12 5.68 2.41 -17.16
N THR A 13 4.95 1.82 -16.20
CA THR A 13 3.50 1.60 -16.26
C THR A 13 2.72 2.58 -15.39
N LEU A 14 3.39 3.43 -14.61
CA LEU A 14 2.75 4.40 -13.70
C LEU A 14 1.71 5.30 -14.38
N PRO A 15 1.97 5.91 -15.56
CA PRO A 15 0.97 6.77 -16.20
C PRO A 15 -0.31 6.00 -16.56
N ALA A 16 -0.17 4.77 -17.08
CA ALA A 16 -1.31 3.93 -17.39
C ALA A 16 -2.09 3.48 -16.14
N ALA A 17 -1.38 3.14 -15.08
CA ALA A 17 -1.96 2.78 -13.79
C ALA A 17 -2.71 3.97 -13.16
N ALA A 18 -2.16 5.18 -13.26
CA ALA A 18 -2.79 6.41 -12.80
C ALA A 18 -4.12 6.66 -13.52
N GLU A 19 -4.13 6.55 -14.85
CA GLU A 19 -5.33 6.79 -15.64
C GLU A 19 -6.39 5.70 -15.43
N LEU A 20 -5.98 4.44 -15.31
CA LEU A 20 -6.87 3.34 -14.98
C LEU A 20 -7.55 3.57 -13.62
N THR A 21 -6.76 3.89 -12.61
CA THR A 21 -7.26 4.10 -11.23
C THR A 21 -8.18 5.32 -11.16
N ARG A 22 -7.80 6.42 -11.84
CA ARG A 22 -8.62 7.64 -11.96
C ARG A 22 -9.96 7.36 -12.65
N THR A 23 -9.91 6.64 -13.76
CA THR A 23 -11.12 6.28 -14.52
C THR A 23 -12.06 5.40 -13.70
N LEU A 24 -11.52 4.40 -12.99
CA LEU A 24 -12.31 3.53 -12.12
C LEU A 24 -12.96 4.33 -10.99
N ALA A 25 -12.23 5.21 -10.34
CA ALA A 25 -12.76 6.08 -9.28
C ALA A 25 -13.90 6.97 -9.80
N ARG A 26 -13.72 7.61 -10.96
CA ARG A 26 -14.78 8.43 -11.59
C ARG A 26 -16.03 7.65 -11.93
N ARG A 27 -15.89 6.42 -12.43
CA ARG A 27 -17.02 5.58 -12.83
C ARG A 27 -17.80 5.03 -11.65
N THR A 28 -17.13 4.77 -10.55
CA THR A 28 -17.76 4.14 -9.36
C THR A 28 -18.17 5.14 -8.28
N GLY A 29 -17.59 6.35 -8.33
CA GLY A 29 -17.73 7.33 -7.25
C GLY A 29 -17.00 6.95 -5.95
N ALA A 30 -16.13 5.93 -6.02
CA ALA A 30 -15.37 5.43 -4.89
C ALA A 30 -13.88 5.77 -5.05
N VAL A 31 -13.14 5.68 -3.95
CA VAL A 31 -11.68 5.67 -4.01
C VAL A 31 -11.23 4.34 -4.62
N ALA A 32 -10.45 4.42 -5.67
CA ALA A 32 -9.84 3.25 -6.31
C ALA A 32 -8.38 3.14 -5.89
N ALA A 33 -7.95 1.92 -5.58
CA ALA A 33 -6.57 1.63 -5.21
C ALA A 33 -6.06 0.42 -6.00
N LEU A 34 -4.86 0.53 -6.53
CA LEU A 34 -4.13 -0.52 -7.22
C LEU A 34 -2.82 -0.76 -6.48
N SER A 35 -2.67 -1.91 -5.86
CA SER A 35 -1.45 -2.27 -5.15
C SER A 35 -0.43 -2.94 -6.08
N GLY A 36 0.87 -2.67 -5.85
CA GLY A 36 1.96 -3.20 -6.66
C GLY A 36 3.32 -2.92 -6.04
N ALA A 37 4.37 -2.85 -6.87
CA ALA A 37 5.68 -2.36 -6.44
C ALA A 37 5.64 -0.86 -6.11
N VAL A 38 4.75 -0.12 -6.78
CA VAL A 38 4.29 1.21 -6.44
C VAL A 38 2.78 1.14 -6.32
N ASP A 39 2.24 1.58 -5.20
CA ASP A 39 0.80 1.63 -5.02
C ASP A 39 0.23 2.91 -5.64
N VAL A 40 -0.94 2.81 -6.27
CA VAL A 40 -1.60 3.93 -6.94
C VAL A 40 -3.02 4.08 -6.40
N LEU A 41 -3.37 5.28 -5.94
CA LEU A 41 -4.71 5.60 -5.47
C LEU A 41 -5.30 6.79 -6.22
N SER A 42 -6.62 6.80 -6.40
CA SER A 42 -7.34 7.95 -6.92
C SER A 42 -8.75 8.07 -6.32
N ASP A 43 -9.20 9.29 -6.14
CA ASP A 43 -10.60 9.64 -5.86
C ASP A 43 -11.36 10.11 -7.12
N GLY A 44 -10.73 9.99 -8.29
CA GLY A 44 -11.23 10.49 -9.57
C GLY A 44 -10.75 11.90 -9.94
N THR A 45 -10.22 12.66 -8.97
CA THR A 45 -9.67 14.01 -9.17
C THR A 45 -8.16 13.99 -9.08
N GLN A 46 -7.64 13.54 -7.96
CA GLN A 46 -6.21 13.42 -7.71
C GLN A 46 -5.74 11.97 -7.81
N VAL A 47 -4.46 11.79 -8.07
CA VAL A 47 -3.80 10.49 -8.04
C VAL A 47 -2.58 10.57 -7.13
N LEU A 48 -2.43 9.58 -6.28
CA LEU A 48 -1.33 9.44 -5.35
C LEU A 48 -0.55 8.17 -5.65
N PHE A 49 0.77 8.28 -5.69
CA PHE A 49 1.68 7.15 -5.69
C PHE A 49 2.28 6.95 -4.29
N LEU A 50 2.33 5.70 -3.83
CA LEU A 50 3.02 5.31 -2.61
C LEU A 50 4.14 4.34 -2.96
N ARG A 51 5.34 4.62 -2.44
CA ARG A 51 6.57 3.88 -2.79
C ARG A 51 7.12 3.08 -1.61
N ASN A 52 6.27 2.81 -0.63
CA ASN A 52 6.61 1.99 0.53
C ASN A 52 6.36 0.52 0.25
N GLY A 53 7.04 -0.32 1.01
CA GLY A 53 6.93 -1.76 0.92
C GLY A 53 8.22 -2.41 0.45
N VAL A 54 8.25 -3.73 0.51
CA VAL A 54 9.42 -4.54 0.16
C VAL A 54 9.01 -5.76 -0.64
N ALA A 55 9.91 -6.25 -1.50
CA ALA A 55 9.65 -7.41 -2.35
C ALA A 55 9.31 -8.69 -1.56
N THR A 56 9.76 -8.80 -0.32
CA THR A 56 9.47 -9.94 0.56
C THR A 56 7.97 -10.05 0.87
N MET A 57 7.21 -8.94 0.82
CA MET A 57 5.75 -8.98 1.00
C MET A 57 5.04 -9.83 -0.06
N ALA A 58 5.58 -9.90 -1.28
CA ALA A 58 5.05 -10.75 -2.34
C ALA A 58 5.36 -12.25 -2.16
N ARG A 59 6.25 -12.58 -1.22
CA ARG A 59 6.67 -13.97 -0.92
C ARG A 59 5.88 -14.61 0.22
N ILE A 60 4.96 -13.87 0.84
CA ILE A 60 4.10 -14.37 1.90
C ILE A 60 2.65 -14.41 1.42
N THR A 61 1.90 -15.41 1.87
CA THR A 61 0.47 -15.48 1.62
C THR A 61 -0.27 -14.51 2.54
N GLY A 62 -1.21 -13.75 1.97
CA GLY A 62 -2.16 -12.95 2.73
C GLY A 62 -1.80 -11.47 2.88
N SER A 63 -0.68 -10.98 2.34
CA SER A 63 -0.34 -9.54 2.39
C SER A 63 -1.43 -8.64 1.77
N GLY A 64 -2.00 -9.06 0.63
CA GLY A 64 -3.13 -8.35 0.02
C GLY A 64 -4.39 -8.37 0.86
N CYS A 65 -4.70 -9.49 1.53
CA CYS A 65 -5.83 -9.59 2.45
C CYS A 65 -5.62 -8.69 3.69
N MET A 66 -4.38 -8.62 4.21
CA MET A 66 -4.03 -7.71 5.29
C MET A 66 -4.25 -6.25 4.87
N LEU A 67 -3.82 -5.89 3.65
CA LEU A 67 -4.04 -4.55 3.11
C LEU A 67 -5.53 -4.21 3.02
N SER A 68 -6.34 -5.12 2.49
CA SER A 68 -7.80 -4.89 2.38
C SER A 68 -8.46 -4.71 3.74
N ALA A 69 -8.11 -5.55 4.71
CA ALA A 69 -8.64 -5.45 6.08
C ALA A 69 -8.22 -4.13 6.75
N LEU A 70 -6.96 -3.76 6.62
CA LEU A 70 -6.42 -2.52 7.19
C LEU A 70 -7.06 -1.28 6.54
N THR A 71 -7.21 -1.29 5.22
CA THR A 71 -7.90 -0.22 4.48
C THR A 71 -9.34 -0.08 4.94
N GLY A 72 -10.06 -1.18 5.11
CA GLY A 72 -11.42 -1.16 5.65
C GLY A 72 -11.50 -0.56 7.06
N ALA A 73 -10.55 -0.90 7.93
CA ALA A 73 -10.48 -0.36 9.30
C ALA A 73 -10.20 1.16 9.29
N PHE A 74 -9.26 1.62 8.50
CA PHE A 74 -8.94 3.06 8.39
C PHE A 74 -10.10 3.87 7.80
N CYS A 75 -10.73 3.37 6.73
CA CYS A 75 -11.90 4.02 6.15
C CYS A 75 -13.10 4.03 7.10
N GLY A 76 -13.28 2.96 7.89
CA GLY A 76 -14.31 2.91 8.92
C GLY A 76 -14.07 3.88 10.08
N ALA A 77 -12.81 4.16 10.40
CA ALA A 77 -12.43 5.14 11.43
C ALA A 77 -12.52 6.61 10.93
N SER A 78 -12.43 6.84 9.62
CA SER A 78 -12.47 8.18 9.02
C SER A 78 -13.35 8.17 7.76
N PRO A 79 -14.65 7.93 7.91
CA PRO A 79 -15.57 7.79 6.77
C PRO A 79 -15.76 9.08 5.96
N GLU A 80 -15.46 10.23 6.56
CA GLU A 80 -15.50 11.55 5.93
C GLU A 80 -14.29 11.83 5.02
N ALA A 81 -13.21 11.06 5.13
CA ALA A 81 -11.97 11.26 4.39
C ALA A 81 -11.44 9.94 3.78
N PRO A 82 -12.22 9.23 2.95
CA PRO A 82 -11.88 7.89 2.50
C PRO A 82 -10.58 7.82 1.67
N PHE A 83 -10.26 8.86 0.90
CA PHE A 83 -9.01 8.91 0.14
C PHE A 83 -7.79 8.95 1.06
N GLY A 84 -7.79 9.86 2.04
CA GLY A 84 -6.71 9.96 3.03
C GLY A 84 -6.60 8.71 3.89
N ALA A 85 -7.74 8.13 4.30
CA ALA A 85 -7.78 6.90 5.09
C ALA A 85 -7.18 5.71 4.32
N ALA A 86 -7.55 5.52 3.06
CA ALA A 86 -6.99 4.46 2.21
C ALA A 86 -5.49 4.66 1.99
N ALA A 87 -5.06 5.89 1.69
CA ALA A 87 -3.64 6.22 1.54
C ALA A 87 -2.84 5.93 2.82
N ALA A 88 -3.36 6.31 3.98
CA ALA A 88 -2.73 6.05 5.26
C ALA A 88 -2.62 4.55 5.56
N ALA A 89 -3.66 3.76 5.25
CA ALA A 89 -3.63 2.31 5.44
C ALA A 89 -2.56 1.63 4.57
N MET A 90 -2.48 2.01 3.29
CA MET A 90 -1.47 1.48 2.36
C MET A 90 -0.06 1.88 2.80
N ALA A 91 0.15 3.14 3.18
CA ALA A 91 1.41 3.62 3.72
C ALA A 91 1.80 2.87 5.01
N ALA A 92 0.85 2.66 5.93
CA ALA A 92 1.07 1.95 7.18
C ALA A 92 1.55 0.52 6.95
N LEU A 93 0.91 -0.23 6.04
CA LEU A 93 1.35 -1.58 5.71
C LEU A 93 2.71 -1.59 5.01
N GLY A 94 2.96 -0.65 4.11
CA GLY A 94 4.24 -0.52 3.42
C GLY A 94 5.40 -0.21 4.38
N VAL A 95 5.22 0.76 5.27
CA VAL A 95 6.22 1.11 6.32
C VAL A 95 6.43 -0.05 7.28
N ALA A 96 5.35 -0.73 7.72
CA ALA A 96 5.46 -1.93 8.55
C ALA A 96 6.25 -3.04 7.85
N GLY A 97 6.06 -3.21 6.53
CA GLY A 97 6.81 -4.15 5.71
C GLY A 97 8.31 -3.84 5.69
N GLU A 98 8.68 -2.57 5.60
CA GLU A 98 10.07 -2.13 5.64
C GLU A 98 10.71 -2.38 7.02
N LEU A 99 9.98 -2.13 8.10
CA LEU A 99 10.42 -2.43 9.47
C LEU A 99 10.61 -3.94 9.68
N ALA A 100 9.69 -4.76 9.19
CA ALA A 100 9.78 -6.21 9.26
C ALA A 100 10.97 -6.74 8.44
N GLU A 101 11.22 -6.18 7.26
CA GLU A 101 12.37 -6.55 6.41
C GLU A 101 13.69 -6.21 7.07
N ALA A 102 13.78 -5.06 7.71
CA ALA A 102 14.98 -4.67 8.46
C ALA A 102 15.29 -5.70 9.57
N ARG A 103 14.29 -6.15 10.32
CA ARG A 103 14.44 -7.21 11.34
C ARG A 103 14.87 -8.54 10.71
N ARG A 104 14.21 -8.92 9.61
CA ARG A 104 14.53 -10.14 8.88
C ARG A 104 15.99 -10.19 8.45
N LEU A 105 16.47 -9.10 7.85
CA LEU A 105 17.86 -9.00 7.40
C LEU A 105 18.85 -9.01 8.57
N GLN A 106 18.54 -8.29 9.64
CA GLN A 106 19.38 -8.25 10.84
C GLN A 106 19.52 -9.63 11.51
N ASN A 107 18.43 -10.40 11.56
CA ASN A 107 18.36 -11.69 12.26
C ASN A 107 18.61 -12.91 11.34
N GLY A 108 18.75 -12.71 10.03
CA GLY A 108 18.94 -13.78 9.06
C GLY A 108 17.75 -14.74 8.96
N THR A 109 16.52 -14.27 9.21
CA THR A 109 15.31 -15.09 9.25
C THR A 109 14.63 -15.21 7.88
N GLY A 110 13.65 -16.11 7.77
CA GLY A 110 12.91 -16.40 6.54
C GLY A 110 11.54 -15.72 6.45
N SER A 111 10.75 -16.16 5.46
CA SER A 111 9.44 -15.59 5.14
C SER A 111 8.40 -15.79 6.25
N ALA A 112 8.45 -16.89 7.00
CA ALA A 112 7.51 -17.15 8.09
C ALA A 112 7.70 -16.13 9.23
N THR A 113 8.93 -15.88 9.64
CA THR A 113 9.25 -14.87 10.65
C THR A 113 8.93 -13.47 10.12
N PHE A 114 9.27 -13.17 8.87
CA PHE A 114 8.89 -11.91 8.24
C PHE A 114 7.38 -11.64 8.31
N ARG A 115 6.55 -12.67 8.05
CA ARG A 115 5.09 -12.52 8.14
C ARG A 115 4.64 -12.16 9.56
N ASN A 116 5.21 -12.80 10.57
CA ASN A 116 4.91 -12.47 11.97
C ASN A 116 5.43 -11.07 12.32
N ASP A 117 6.66 -10.74 11.93
CA ASP A 117 7.24 -9.41 12.15
C ASP A 117 6.43 -8.30 11.45
N LEU A 118 5.83 -8.57 10.28
CA LEU A 118 4.93 -7.63 9.60
C LEU A 118 3.68 -7.35 10.43
N ILE A 119 3.04 -8.39 10.98
CA ILE A 119 1.86 -8.26 11.82
C ILE A 119 2.20 -7.48 13.10
N ASP A 120 3.32 -7.82 13.74
CA ASP A 120 3.80 -7.13 14.93
C ASP A 120 4.19 -5.68 14.63
N ALA A 121 4.75 -5.41 13.45
CA ALA A 121 5.08 -4.05 13.04
C ALA A 121 3.82 -3.19 12.80
N VAL A 122 2.77 -3.76 12.22
CA VAL A 122 1.47 -3.08 12.09
C VAL A 122 0.88 -2.78 13.48
N PHE A 123 0.89 -3.76 14.39
CA PHE A 123 0.36 -3.60 15.75
C PHE A 123 1.09 -2.51 16.55
N ASN A 124 2.42 -2.42 16.39
CA ASN A 124 3.26 -1.48 17.14
C ASN A 124 3.57 -0.19 16.37
N LEU A 125 2.98 0.02 15.18
CA LEU A 125 3.28 1.19 14.35
C LEU A 125 2.92 2.49 15.08
N THR A 126 3.89 3.38 15.18
CA THR A 126 3.70 4.71 15.78
C THR A 126 3.48 5.77 14.71
N GLU A 127 2.84 6.87 15.08
CA GLU A 127 2.67 8.04 14.21
C GLU A 127 4.02 8.55 13.69
N THR A 128 5.04 8.58 14.54
CA THR A 128 6.39 9.01 14.16
C THR A 128 7.00 8.10 13.09
N GLN A 129 6.87 6.79 13.24
CA GLN A 129 7.38 5.84 12.25
C GLN A 129 6.66 5.99 10.92
N LEU A 130 5.34 6.18 10.95
CA LEU A 130 4.55 6.37 9.73
C LEU A 130 4.93 7.67 9.03
N THR A 131 4.94 8.81 9.74
CA THR A 131 5.25 10.13 9.17
C THR A 131 6.67 10.25 8.64
N GLN A 132 7.62 9.63 9.30
CA GLN A 132 9.03 9.62 8.85
C GLN A 132 9.29 8.60 7.74
N GLY A 133 8.54 7.50 7.70
CA GLY A 133 8.74 6.40 6.77
C GLY A 133 7.98 6.57 5.46
N VAL A 134 6.85 7.27 5.44
CA VAL A 134 6.01 7.37 4.25
C VAL A 134 6.71 8.09 3.09
N ARG A 135 6.63 7.48 1.90
CA ARG A 135 7.12 8.06 0.64
C ARG A 135 5.98 8.12 -0.35
N TYR A 136 5.52 9.31 -0.63
CA TYR A 136 4.41 9.53 -1.56
C TYR A 136 4.71 10.64 -2.57
N GLU A 137 3.98 10.60 -3.67
CA GLU A 137 4.04 11.59 -4.73
C GLU A 137 2.62 11.84 -5.24
N ILE A 138 2.24 13.11 -5.39
CA ILE A 138 0.99 13.49 -6.04
C ILE A 138 1.26 13.60 -7.53
N TYR A 139 0.58 12.75 -8.33
CA TYR A 139 0.75 12.72 -9.77
C TYR A 139 0.02 13.89 -10.42
N GLN A 140 0.76 14.66 -11.21
CA GLN A 140 0.31 15.89 -11.88
C GLN A 140 0.12 15.69 -13.40
N GLY A 141 -0.25 14.47 -13.82
CA GLY A 141 -0.48 14.17 -15.23
C GLY A 141 -1.83 14.57 -15.76
#